data_98ca89497c00c013ce6d1d2c7bbc9cff
#
_entry.id   98ca89497c00c013ce6d1d2c7bbc9cff
#
_cell.length_a   1.000
_cell.length_b   1.000
_cell.length_c   1.000
_cell.angle_alpha   90.00
_cell.angle_beta   90.00
_cell.angle_gamma   90.00
#
_symmetry.space_group_name_H-M   'P 1'
#
loop_
_entity.id
_entity.type
_entity.pdbx_description
1 polymer ?
#
loop_
_entity_poly.entity_id
_entity_poly.type
_entity_poly.pdbx_seq_one_letter_code
_entity_poly.pdbx_strand_id
1 'polypeptide(L)'
;PPGPTPLPIIGNLHLVDLRRQDKSLMKLAEKYGPIFTLHFGFQKVVVLTGYEVVREALVNYTEEFVDRPSIPIFDQIQNGNGLFFSIGELWRTTRRFTVSSMRNLGMGKQVIEGRIFEELHFLIEKIKSFKGEPFTLPSFNCAPINITFAMLFGDRFDYKDPTFLTLLRLIDEVMILLGSPYLNYFNFYPFLGFLFKTHKIMLKKIEDVRVILRQYMKASREDINENSVRSYIDALIFKQQEEKNKKDSLFHDDNLMASILDMVMAGTETIATTLQWSILLMMKYPEIQRKVQEEIGRTVKAGSWATYEDRKNMPYTNAVLHEVQRFITLLPHVPRCTAVDTHFRGYFLPKGIIVIPSLTSVLLDKTQWETPHEFNPNHFLDAEGNFVKKGAFLPFSTGRRNCIGESLAKMELFVFFVGLLQTFTFRPQPGVSESDLDLTVPQTTFTLRPQPQATCAVLRE
;
A
#
# COMPACT_ATOMS: atom_id res chain seq x y z
N PRO A 1 7.21 17.38 -23.19
CA PRO A 1 7.72 16.06 -23.58
C PRO A 1 6.95 15.49 -24.79
N PRO A 2 7.55 14.57 -25.58
CA PRO A 2 6.88 13.90 -26.69
C PRO A 2 5.72 13.04 -26.22
N GLY A 3 4.87 12.61 -27.15
CA GLY A 3 3.76 11.71 -26.81
C GLY A 3 2.87 11.44 -28.02
N PRO A 4 1.90 10.52 -27.91
CA PRO A 4 0.94 10.27 -28.97
C PRO A 4 0.01 11.47 -29.17
N THR A 5 -0.39 11.68 -30.42
CA THR A 5 -1.38 12.72 -30.76
C THR A 5 -2.72 12.38 -30.07
N PRO A 6 -3.28 13.28 -29.24
CA PRO A 6 -4.56 13.04 -28.59
C PRO A 6 -5.72 13.12 -29.61
N LEU A 7 -6.68 12.22 -29.46
CA LEU A 7 -7.94 12.28 -30.15
C LEU A 7 -8.88 13.32 -29.51
N PRO A 8 -9.80 13.94 -30.24
CA PRO A 8 -10.79 14.83 -29.66
C PRO A 8 -11.57 14.14 -28.56
N ILE A 9 -11.84 14.84 -27.46
CA ILE A 9 -12.59 14.43 -26.27
C ILE A 9 -11.89 13.33 -25.46
N ILE A 10 -11.52 12.20 -26.06
CA ILE A 10 -10.97 11.04 -25.32
C ILE A 10 -9.47 11.12 -25.08
N GLY A 11 -8.76 12.04 -25.74
CA GLY A 11 -7.31 12.12 -25.63
C GLY A 11 -6.64 10.82 -26.07
N ASN A 12 -5.84 10.24 -25.20
CA ASN A 12 -5.11 9.00 -25.45
C ASN A 12 -5.71 7.78 -24.72
N LEU A 13 -6.95 7.86 -24.20
CA LEU A 13 -7.57 6.76 -23.47
C LEU A 13 -7.69 5.46 -24.28
N HIS A 14 -7.79 5.54 -25.61
CA HIS A 14 -7.81 4.38 -26.50
C HIS A 14 -6.48 3.59 -26.51
N LEU A 15 -5.38 4.18 -26.01
CA LEU A 15 -4.06 3.55 -25.93
C LEU A 15 -3.78 2.95 -24.53
N VAL A 16 -4.67 3.16 -23.56
CA VAL A 16 -4.45 2.81 -22.17
C VAL A 16 -5.52 1.84 -21.67
N ASP A 17 -5.10 0.65 -21.30
CA ASP A 17 -5.97 -0.24 -20.53
C ASP A 17 -6.11 0.30 -19.10
N LEU A 18 -7.30 0.78 -18.76
CA LEU A 18 -7.58 1.36 -17.44
C LEU A 18 -7.48 0.35 -16.29
N ARG A 19 -7.52 -0.96 -16.58
CA ARG A 19 -7.31 -2.01 -15.60
C ARG A 19 -5.82 -2.27 -15.35
N ARG A 20 -4.98 -2.07 -16.36
CA ARG A 20 -3.54 -2.29 -16.32
C ARG A 20 -2.80 -1.10 -16.93
N GLN A 21 -3.05 0.09 -16.33
CA GLN A 21 -2.39 1.33 -16.75
C GLN A 21 -0.87 1.20 -16.71
N ASP A 22 -0.34 0.52 -15.71
CA ASP A 22 1.09 0.24 -15.54
C ASP A 22 1.73 -0.38 -16.79
N LYS A 23 1.11 -1.43 -17.34
CA LYS A 23 1.60 -2.11 -18.55
C LYS A 23 1.49 -1.22 -19.79
N SER A 24 0.38 -0.49 -19.91
CA SER A 24 0.18 0.45 -21.03
C SER A 24 1.22 1.57 -21.00
N LEU A 25 1.52 2.14 -19.82
CA LEU A 25 2.52 3.19 -19.66
C LEU A 25 3.93 2.69 -19.99
N MET A 26 4.30 1.49 -19.57
CA MET A 26 5.60 0.89 -19.90
C MET A 26 5.75 0.67 -21.42
N LYS A 27 4.71 0.15 -22.10
CA LYS A 27 4.71 -0.03 -23.54
C LYS A 27 4.83 1.30 -24.30
N LEU A 28 4.18 2.36 -23.84
CA LEU A 28 4.31 3.68 -24.43
C LEU A 28 5.70 4.28 -24.20
N ALA A 29 6.33 4.00 -23.06
CA ALA A 29 7.70 4.44 -22.77
C ALA A 29 8.74 3.84 -23.74
N GLU A 30 8.53 2.63 -24.24
CA GLU A 30 9.40 2.03 -25.26
C GLU A 30 9.42 2.86 -26.56
N LYS A 31 8.30 3.50 -26.90
CA LYS A 31 8.15 4.29 -28.12
C LYS A 31 8.54 5.77 -27.93
N TYR A 32 8.15 6.38 -26.83
CA TYR A 32 8.27 7.84 -26.62
C TYR A 32 9.42 8.21 -25.68
N GLY A 33 10.10 7.22 -25.10
CA GLY A 33 11.19 7.44 -24.15
C GLY A 33 10.70 7.55 -22.69
N PRO A 34 11.63 7.83 -21.76
CA PRO A 34 11.35 7.75 -20.33
C PRO A 34 10.52 8.93 -19.78
N ILE A 35 10.31 9.97 -20.57
CA ILE A 35 9.50 11.15 -20.21
C ILE A 35 8.59 11.46 -21.39
N PHE A 36 7.30 11.27 -21.22
CA PHE A 36 6.34 11.52 -22.29
C PHE A 36 5.01 12.08 -21.78
N THR A 37 4.25 12.67 -22.70
CA THR A 37 2.95 13.30 -22.43
C THR A 37 1.81 12.43 -22.89
N LEU A 38 0.79 12.30 -22.07
CA LEU A 38 -0.50 11.69 -22.39
C LEU A 38 -1.65 12.66 -22.08
N HIS A 39 -2.79 12.39 -22.68
CA HIS A 39 -4.06 13.07 -22.38
C HIS A 39 -5.09 12.03 -21.93
N PHE A 40 -5.50 12.10 -20.67
CA PHE A 40 -6.64 11.33 -20.16
C PHE A 40 -7.89 12.18 -20.27
N GLY A 41 -8.63 12.01 -21.38
CA GLY A 41 -9.65 12.96 -21.77
C GLY A 41 -9.02 14.34 -22.02
N PHE A 42 -9.47 15.34 -21.26
CA PHE A 42 -8.95 16.71 -21.34
C PHE A 42 -7.72 16.95 -20.45
N GLN A 43 -7.41 16.02 -19.54
CA GLN A 43 -6.30 16.18 -18.61
C GLN A 43 -4.97 15.82 -19.26
N LYS A 44 -4.07 16.79 -19.35
CA LYS A 44 -2.69 16.57 -19.76
C LYS A 44 -1.88 16.02 -18.59
N VAL A 45 -1.18 14.92 -18.81
CA VAL A 45 -0.31 14.29 -17.81
C VAL A 45 1.07 14.03 -18.39
N VAL A 46 2.11 14.11 -17.56
CA VAL A 46 3.47 13.72 -17.90
C VAL A 46 3.81 12.44 -17.17
N VAL A 47 4.26 11.45 -17.91
CA VAL A 47 4.66 10.15 -17.36
C VAL A 47 6.18 10.09 -17.24
N LEU A 48 6.66 9.65 -16.09
CA LEU A 48 8.08 9.41 -15.81
C LEU A 48 8.30 7.92 -15.62
N THR A 49 9.26 7.35 -16.33
CA THR A 49 9.57 5.91 -16.29
C THR A 49 11.07 5.65 -16.14
N GLY A 50 11.39 4.49 -15.58
CA GLY A 50 12.76 4.07 -15.29
C GLY A 50 13.33 4.67 -14.00
N TYR A 51 14.30 3.95 -13.41
CA TYR A 51 14.86 4.28 -12.11
C TYR A 51 15.46 5.69 -12.06
N GLU A 52 16.33 6.02 -13.01
CA GLU A 52 17.07 7.28 -13.02
C GLU A 52 16.12 8.51 -13.07
N VAL A 53 15.12 8.48 -13.95
CA VAL A 53 14.19 9.59 -14.13
C VAL A 53 13.27 9.75 -12.93
N VAL A 54 12.70 8.64 -12.46
CA VAL A 54 11.76 8.66 -11.32
C VAL A 54 12.48 9.07 -10.03
N ARG A 55 13.68 8.53 -9.79
CA ARG A 55 14.49 8.89 -8.62
C ARG A 55 14.88 10.37 -8.64
N GLU A 56 15.38 10.87 -9.78
CA GLU A 56 15.77 12.28 -9.93
C GLU A 56 14.57 13.20 -9.64
N ALA A 57 13.41 12.93 -10.23
CA ALA A 57 12.21 13.73 -9.99
C ALA A 57 11.79 13.73 -8.52
N LEU A 58 11.74 12.55 -7.87
CA LEU A 58 11.20 12.45 -6.51
C LEU A 58 12.19 12.79 -5.39
N VAL A 59 13.50 12.77 -5.67
CA VAL A 59 14.57 13.06 -4.69
C VAL A 59 15.22 14.39 -4.94
N ASN A 60 15.70 14.66 -6.16
CA ASN A 60 16.44 15.86 -6.47
C ASN A 60 15.53 17.08 -6.73
N TYR A 61 14.35 16.84 -7.32
CA TYR A 61 13.30 17.83 -7.60
C TYR A 61 12.10 17.65 -6.65
N THR A 62 12.39 17.27 -5.40
CA THR A 62 11.35 16.86 -4.46
C THR A 62 10.39 17.97 -4.07
N GLU A 63 10.81 19.23 -4.09
CA GLU A 63 9.94 20.38 -3.83
C GLU A 63 9.02 20.67 -5.01
N GLU A 64 9.54 20.53 -6.22
CA GLU A 64 8.83 20.78 -7.47
C GLU A 64 7.73 19.73 -7.71
N PHE A 65 7.99 18.45 -7.35
CA PHE A 65 7.06 17.33 -7.54
C PHE A 65 6.36 16.89 -6.25
N VAL A 66 6.25 17.78 -5.25
CA VAL A 66 5.69 17.42 -3.94
C VAL A 66 4.18 17.38 -3.90
N ASP A 67 3.50 18.17 -4.71
CA ASP A 67 2.06 18.33 -4.62
C ASP A 67 1.29 17.13 -5.19
N ARG A 68 0.01 17.06 -4.86
CA ARG A 68 -0.95 16.09 -5.37
C ARG A 68 -1.92 16.78 -6.34
N PRO A 69 -2.29 16.11 -7.43
CA PRO A 69 -3.33 16.65 -8.30
C PRO A 69 -4.70 16.59 -7.63
N SER A 70 -5.57 17.51 -8.02
CA SER A 70 -7.00 17.39 -7.79
C SER A 70 -7.55 16.21 -8.59
N ILE A 71 -8.19 15.27 -7.92
CA ILE A 71 -8.86 14.12 -8.52
C ILE A 71 -10.31 14.13 -8.03
N PRO A 72 -11.30 14.24 -8.92
CA PRO A 72 -12.70 14.52 -8.56
C PRO A 72 -13.28 13.67 -7.45
N ILE A 73 -13.02 12.36 -7.43
CA ILE A 73 -13.55 11.50 -6.37
C ILE A 73 -12.89 11.78 -5.03
N PHE A 74 -11.58 12.02 -4.99
CA PHE A 74 -10.87 12.31 -3.75
C PHE A 74 -11.15 13.73 -3.24
N ASP A 75 -11.41 14.67 -4.13
CA ASP A 75 -11.88 16.01 -3.74
C ASP A 75 -13.22 15.92 -3.04
N GLN A 76 -14.14 15.07 -3.54
CA GLN A 76 -15.44 14.84 -2.88
C GLN A 76 -15.31 14.08 -1.55
N ILE A 77 -14.33 13.17 -1.42
CA ILE A 77 -14.10 12.42 -0.19
C ILE A 77 -13.40 13.29 0.86
N GLN A 78 -12.30 13.95 0.51
CA GLN A 78 -11.37 14.55 1.47
C GLN A 78 -11.38 16.09 1.46
N ASN A 79 -11.90 16.72 0.41
CA ASN A 79 -11.90 18.17 0.25
C ASN A 79 -10.52 18.81 0.55
N GLY A 80 -9.45 18.22 0.04
CA GLY A 80 -8.08 18.68 0.23
C GLY A 80 -7.46 18.41 1.61
N ASN A 81 -8.16 17.71 2.51
CA ASN A 81 -7.69 17.35 3.84
C ASN A 81 -6.95 16.00 3.85
N GLY A 82 -6.42 15.64 5.02
CA GLY A 82 -5.77 14.36 5.29
C GLY A 82 -4.28 14.33 4.94
N LEU A 83 -3.78 13.12 4.72
CA LEU A 83 -2.36 12.84 4.50
C LEU A 83 -2.03 12.57 3.03
N PHE A 84 -2.98 12.00 2.27
CA PHE A 84 -2.70 11.45 0.96
C PHE A 84 -2.81 12.49 -0.16
N PHE A 85 -3.92 13.26 -0.21
CA PHE A 85 -4.17 14.27 -1.26
C PHE A 85 -4.04 15.72 -0.81
N SER A 86 -3.85 16.01 0.47
CA SER A 86 -3.57 17.38 0.93
C SER A 86 -2.23 17.89 0.40
N ILE A 87 -2.11 19.21 0.27
CA ILE A 87 -0.91 19.89 -0.25
C ILE A 87 -0.49 21.04 0.68
N GLY A 88 0.66 21.61 0.39
CA GLY A 88 1.17 22.82 1.06
C GLY A 88 1.41 22.61 2.57
N GLU A 89 1.09 23.63 3.35
CA GLU A 89 1.33 23.64 4.80
C GLU A 89 0.43 22.66 5.56
N LEU A 90 -0.81 22.48 5.12
CA LEU A 90 -1.72 21.49 5.71
C LEU A 90 -1.10 20.09 5.66
N TRP A 91 -0.61 19.68 4.49
CA TRP A 91 0.07 18.39 4.35
C TRP A 91 1.34 18.29 5.20
N ARG A 92 2.21 19.32 5.17
CA ARG A 92 3.49 19.29 5.91
C ARG A 92 3.26 19.13 7.40
N THR A 93 2.32 19.89 7.93
CA THR A 93 1.99 19.89 9.37
C THR A 93 1.33 18.58 9.78
N THR A 94 0.30 18.13 9.05
CA THR A 94 -0.41 16.89 9.33
C THR A 94 0.52 15.70 9.24
N ARG A 95 1.35 15.61 8.18
CA ARG A 95 2.34 14.52 8.02
C ARG A 95 3.37 14.49 9.15
N ARG A 96 3.95 15.63 9.50
CA ARG A 96 4.94 15.73 10.59
C ARG A 96 4.36 15.25 11.92
N PHE A 97 3.17 15.73 12.23
CA PHE A 97 2.44 15.31 13.41
C PHE A 97 2.16 13.80 13.40
N THR A 98 1.62 13.27 12.31
CA THR A 98 1.31 11.85 12.18
C THR A 98 2.55 10.98 12.37
N VAL A 99 3.65 11.27 11.67
CA VAL A 99 4.91 10.51 11.81
C VAL A 99 5.42 10.54 13.24
N SER A 100 5.38 11.70 13.91
CA SER A 100 5.80 11.82 15.31
C SER A 100 4.90 11.01 16.24
N SER A 101 3.59 11.14 16.10
CA SER A 101 2.61 10.42 16.92
C SER A 101 2.72 8.90 16.75
N MET A 102 2.83 8.42 15.51
CA MET A 102 2.99 6.99 15.24
C MET A 102 4.29 6.42 15.82
N ARG A 103 5.40 7.17 15.77
CA ARG A 103 6.65 6.78 16.44
C ARG A 103 6.51 6.73 17.96
N ASN A 104 5.79 7.68 18.57
CA ASN A 104 5.53 7.71 20.00
C ASN A 104 4.66 6.53 20.43
N LEU A 105 3.69 6.13 19.59
CA LEU A 105 2.86 4.93 19.79
C LEU A 105 3.62 3.61 19.54
N GLY A 106 4.89 3.68 19.17
CA GLY A 106 5.76 2.51 19.07
C GLY A 106 5.99 1.99 17.64
N MET A 107 5.56 2.70 16.59
CA MET A 107 5.84 2.29 15.22
C MET A 107 7.34 2.07 14.99
N GLY A 108 7.72 0.87 14.56
CA GLY A 108 9.11 0.46 14.37
C GLY A 108 9.88 0.10 15.65
N LYS A 109 9.20 -0.04 16.78
CA LYS A 109 9.79 -0.40 18.08
C LYS A 109 9.29 -1.76 18.56
N GLN A 110 9.98 -2.36 19.54
CA GLN A 110 9.63 -3.66 20.15
C GLN A 110 8.19 -3.75 20.69
N VAL A 111 7.62 -2.64 21.14
CA VAL A 111 6.25 -2.61 21.67
C VAL A 111 5.24 -3.05 20.59
N ILE A 112 5.41 -2.58 19.36
CA ILE A 112 4.54 -3.00 18.25
C ILE A 112 4.84 -4.44 17.83
N GLU A 113 6.09 -4.86 17.86
CA GLU A 113 6.47 -6.25 17.58
C GLU A 113 5.74 -7.24 18.49
N GLY A 114 5.61 -6.92 19.77
CA GLY A 114 4.82 -7.72 20.73
C GLY A 114 3.36 -7.85 20.31
N ARG A 115 2.73 -6.76 19.83
CA ARG A 115 1.36 -6.79 19.29
C ARG A 115 1.27 -7.61 17.99
N ILE A 116 2.30 -7.57 17.15
CA ILE A 116 2.35 -8.39 15.92
C ILE A 116 2.44 -9.87 16.28
N PHE A 117 3.21 -10.27 17.28
CA PHE A 117 3.25 -11.65 17.78
C PHE A 117 1.91 -12.12 18.34
N GLU A 118 1.21 -11.26 19.08
CA GLU A 118 -0.13 -11.55 19.57
C GLU A 118 -1.08 -11.83 18.38
N GLU A 119 -1.11 -10.96 17.38
CA GLU A 119 -1.94 -11.17 16.18
C GLU A 119 -1.48 -12.36 15.35
N LEU A 120 -0.19 -12.66 15.28
CA LEU A 120 0.33 -13.86 14.63
C LEU A 120 -0.24 -15.12 15.29
N HIS A 121 -0.30 -15.14 16.63
CA HIS A 121 -0.90 -16.26 17.37
C HIS A 121 -2.36 -16.46 16.99
N PHE A 122 -3.18 -15.40 17.00
CA PHE A 122 -4.59 -15.49 16.60
C PHE A 122 -4.75 -15.91 15.14
N LEU A 123 -3.90 -15.44 14.24
CA LEU A 123 -3.90 -15.83 12.83
C LEU A 123 -3.57 -17.32 12.66
N ILE A 124 -2.56 -17.83 13.37
CA ILE A 124 -2.19 -19.24 13.36
C ILE A 124 -3.35 -20.12 13.84
N GLU A 125 -3.98 -19.77 14.98
CA GLU A 125 -5.13 -20.51 15.49
C GLU A 125 -6.32 -20.49 14.51
N LYS A 126 -6.58 -19.37 13.83
CA LYS A 126 -7.56 -19.29 12.77
C LYS A 126 -7.23 -20.23 11.60
N ILE A 127 -5.97 -20.27 11.16
CA ILE A 127 -5.56 -21.15 10.05
C ILE A 127 -5.63 -22.62 10.48
N LYS A 128 -5.23 -22.97 11.70
CA LYS A 128 -5.39 -24.34 12.25
C LYS A 128 -6.84 -24.80 12.28
N SER A 129 -7.80 -23.87 12.46
CA SER A 129 -9.22 -24.20 12.47
C SER A 129 -9.75 -24.74 11.14
N PHE A 130 -9.07 -24.50 10.04
CA PHE A 130 -9.38 -25.08 8.73
C PHE A 130 -8.93 -26.54 8.60
N LYS A 131 -8.13 -27.08 9.53
CA LYS A 131 -7.71 -28.49 9.60
C LYS A 131 -7.09 -29.05 8.31
N GLY A 132 -6.36 -28.21 7.58
CA GLY A 132 -5.76 -28.55 6.30
C GLY A 132 -6.68 -28.46 5.09
N GLU A 133 -7.98 -28.21 5.30
CA GLU A 133 -8.93 -27.96 4.22
C GLU A 133 -8.64 -26.66 3.48
N PRO A 134 -9.03 -26.54 2.20
CA PRO A 134 -8.82 -25.32 1.41
C PRO A 134 -9.53 -24.11 2.00
N PHE A 135 -8.83 -22.98 2.06
CA PHE A 135 -9.38 -21.67 2.42
C PHE A 135 -8.85 -20.58 1.51
N THR A 136 -9.51 -19.44 1.47
CA THR A 136 -9.17 -18.34 0.56
C THR A 136 -8.08 -17.44 1.13
N LEU A 137 -7.21 -16.90 0.28
CA LEU A 137 -6.11 -15.99 0.65
C LEU A 137 -6.56 -14.77 1.48
N PRO A 138 -7.71 -14.12 1.24
CA PRO A 138 -8.20 -13.04 2.10
C PRO A 138 -8.37 -13.39 3.58
N SER A 139 -8.39 -14.68 3.94
CA SER A 139 -8.40 -15.11 5.35
C SER A 139 -7.19 -14.61 6.16
N PHE A 140 -6.10 -14.25 5.49
CA PHE A 140 -4.90 -13.66 6.13
C PHE A 140 -5.08 -12.18 6.52
N ASN A 141 -6.10 -11.49 6.01
CA ASN A 141 -6.23 -10.04 6.14
C ASN A 141 -6.49 -9.57 7.57
N CYS A 142 -7.11 -10.40 8.41
CA CYS A 142 -7.55 -10.00 9.75
C CYS A 142 -6.40 -9.49 10.62
N ALA A 143 -5.26 -10.16 10.60
CA ALA A 143 -4.15 -9.84 11.49
C ALA A 143 -3.45 -8.51 11.14
N PRO A 144 -2.98 -8.27 9.90
CA PRO A 144 -2.39 -6.98 9.53
C PRO A 144 -3.33 -5.80 9.75
N ILE A 145 -4.61 -6.00 9.44
CA ILE A 145 -5.63 -4.96 9.64
C ILE A 145 -5.79 -4.63 11.12
N ASN A 146 -5.76 -5.65 11.97
CA ASN A 146 -5.92 -5.45 13.41
C ASN A 146 -4.73 -4.72 14.05
N ILE A 147 -3.51 -4.88 13.52
CA ILE A 147 -2.37 -4.06 13.93
C ILE A 147 -2.63 -2.59 13.65
N THR A 148 -3.08 -2.26 12.44
CA THR A 148 -3.46 -0.89 12.07
C THR A 148 -4.54 -0.35 13.01
N PHE A 149 -5.58 -1.13 13.27
CA PHE A 149 -6.69 -0.70 14.13
C PHE A 149 -6.25 -0.53 15.58
N ALA A 150 -5.40 -1.38 16.10
CA ALA A 150 -4.84 -1.22 17.44
C ALA A 150 -4.02 0.08 17.59
N MET A 151 -3.30 0.49 16.56
CA MET A 151 -2.59 1.77 16.58
C MET A 151 -3.54 2.98 16.44
N LEU A 152 -4.62 2.86 15.67
CA LEU A 152 -5.55 3.96 15.44
C LEU A 152 -6.53 4.14 16.60
N PHE A 153 -7.05 3.05 17.15
CA PHE A 153 -8.13 3.03 18.15
C PHE A 153 -7.65 2.68 19.57
N GLY A 154 -6.44 2.14 19.73
CA GLY A 154 -5.84 1.77 21.02
C GLY A 154 -5.92 0.29 21.34
N ASP A 155 -6.96 -0.41 20.87
CA ASP A 155 -7.22 -1.81 21.18
C ASP A 155 -7.35 -2.67 19.91
N ARG A 156 -7.08 -3.98 20.08
CA ARG A 156 -7.37 -4.98 19.06
C ARG A 156 -8.86 -5.33 19.01
N PHE A 157 -9.33 -5.76 17.86
CA PHE A 157 -10.68 -6.31 17.69
C PHE A 157 -10.66 -7.84 17.71
N ASP A 158 -11.72 -8.44 18.29
CA ASP A 158 -11.98 -9.85 18.05
C ASP A 158 -12.35 -10.07 16.57
N TYR A 159 -11.87 -11.16 15.97
CA TYR A 159 -12.14 -11.47 14.55
C TYR A 159 -13.62 -11.74 14.25
N LYS A 160 -14.45 -11.95 15.28
CA LYS A 160 -15.91 -12.13 15.18
C LYS A 160 -16.67 -10.85 15.54
N ASP A 161 -15.98 -9.77 15.92
CA ASP A 161 -16.63 -8.50 16.26
C ASP A 161 -17.41 -7.95 15.05
N PRO A 162 -18.73 -7.65 15.19
CA PRO A 162 -19.55 -7.17 14.09
C PRO A 162 -19.06 -5.85 13.48
N THR A 163 -18.51 -4.94 14.31
CA THR A 163 -17.96 -3.66 13.85
C THR A 163 -16.70 -3.89 13.03
N PHE A 164 -15.81 -4.77 13.49
CA PHE A 164 -14.61 -5.15 12.77
C PHE A 164 -14.95 -5.76 11.40
N LEU A 165 -15.86 -6.74 11.37
CA LEU A 165 -16.29 -7.38 10.12
C LEU A 165 -16.97 -6.40 9.16
N THR A 166 -17.73 -5.44 9.69
CA THR A 166 -18.37 -4.40 8.88
C THR A 166 -17.34 -3.45 8.27
N LEU A 167 -16.35 -3.01 9.06
CA LEU A 167 -15.25 -2.18 8.56
C LEU A 167 -14.44 -2.91 7.48
N LEU A 168 -14.09 -4.19 7.71
CA LEU A 168 -13.37 -5.00 6.71
C LEU A 168 -14.13 -5.05 5.38
N ARG A 169 -15.42 -5.34 5.43
CA ARG A 169 -16.28 -5.42 4.24
C ARG A 169 -16.38 -4.08 3.53
N LEU A 170 -16.62 -2.98 4.25
CA LEU A 170 -16.74 -1.63 3.66
C LEU A 170 -15.43 -1.20 3.00
N ILE A 171 -14.30 -1.43 3.66
CA ILE A 171 -12.97 -1.09 3.13
C ILE A 171 -12.68 -1.91 1.86
N ASP A 172 -12.96 -3.21 1.89
CA ASP A 172 -12.79 -4.08 0.73
C ASP A 172 -13.61 -3.60 -0.47
N GLU A 173 -14.88 -3.30 -0.27
CA GLU A 173 -15.78 -2.77 -1.29
C GLU A 173 -15.28 -1.41 -1.86
N VAL A 174 -14.76 -0.51 -1.01
CA VAL A 174 -14.18 0.76 -1.44
C VAL A 174 -12.92 0.53 -2.28
N MET A 175 -12.04 -0.39 -1.88
CA MET A 175 -10.82 -0.71 -2.63
C MET A 175 -11.13 -1.28 -4.02
N ILE A 176 -12.15 -2.13 -4.13
CA ILE A 176 -12.64 -2.64 -5.41
C ILE A 176 -13.18 -1.51 -6.29
N LEU A 177 -13.98 -0.61 -5.73
CA LEU A 177 -14.53 0.53 -6.47
C LEU A 177 -13.44 1.49 -6.96
N LEU A 178 -12.39 1.71 -6.16
CA LEU A 178 -11.23 2.55 -6.54
C LEU A 178 -10.48 2.01 -7.77
N GLY A 179 -10.44 0.70 -7.94
CA GLY A 179 -9.87 0.06 -9.14
C GLY A 179 -10.81 0.00 -10.35
N SER A 180 -12.07 0.41 -10.19
CA SER A 180 -13.08 0.30 -11.25
C SER A 180 -12.81 1.26 -12.40
N PRO A 181 -12.83 0.80 -13.67
CA PRO A 181 -12.76 1.68 -14.83
C PRO A 181 -13.86 2.76 -14.87
N TYR A 182 -15.04 2.46 -14.33
CA TYR A 182 -16.16 3.43 -14.26
C TYR A 182 -15.85 4.62 -13.36
N LEU A 183 -15.09 4.41 -12.27
CA LEU A 183 -14.65 5.50 -11.42
C LEU A 183 -13.58 6.35 -12.12
N ASN A 184 -12.71 5.74 -12.92
CA ASN A 184 -11.74 6.47 -13.74
C ASN A 184 -12.46 7.35 -14.79
N TYR A 185 -13.50 6.86 -15.43
CA TYR A 185 -14.31 7.70 -16.33
C TYR A 185 -14.95 8.88 -15.61
N PHE A 186 -15.47 8.70 -14.42
CA PHE A 186 -15.94 9.80 -13.58
C PHE A 186 -14.83 10.81 -13.29
N ASN A 187 -13.62 10.35 -12.94
CA ASN A 187 -12.49 11.25 -12.68
C ASN A 187 -12.05 12.03 -13.91
N PHE A 188 -12.16 11.47 -15.12
CA PHE A 188 -11.80 12.16 -16.36
C PHE A 188 -12.91 13.10 -16.87
N TYR A 189 -14.18 12.77 -16.59
CA TYR A 189 -15.35 13.49 -17.07
C TYR A 189 -16.37 13.71 -15.91
N PRO A 190 -16.00 14.47 -14.88
CA PRO A 190 -16.86 14.62 -13.69
C PRO A 190 -18.21 15.30 -14.00
N PHE A 191 -18.29 16.11 -15.06
CA PHE A 191 -19.53 16.72 -15.53
C PHE A 191 -20.55 15.68 -16.09
N LEU A 192 -20.09 14.47 -16.45
CA LEU A 192 -20.95 13.34 -16.80
C LEU A 192 -21.34 12.46 -15.60
N GLY A 193 -21.07 12.90 -14.38
CA GLY A 193 -21.34 12.15 -13.16
C GLY A 193 -22.79 11.71 -13.00
N PHE A 194 -23.76 12.44 -13.62
CA PHE A 194 -25.16 12.04 -13.60
C PHE A 194 -25.44 10.72 -14.37
N LEU A 195 -24.56 10.31 -15.29
CA LEU A 195 -24.65 9.06 -16.03
C LEU A 195 -24.08 7.86 -15.27
N PHE A 196 -23.23 8.10 -14.26
CA PHE A 196 -22.53 7.05 -13.52
C PHE A 196 -23.03 6.94 -12.08
N LYS A 197 -23.24 5.70 -11.62
CA LYS A 197 -23.65 5.44 -10.23
C LYS A 197 -22.47 5.10 -9.31
N THR A 198 -21.33 4.64 -9.88
CA THR A 198 -20.18 4.09 -9.14
C THR A 198 -19.63 5.06 -8.11
N HIS A 199 -19.43 6.34 -8.46
CA HIS A 199 -18.91 7.35 -7.53
C HIS A 199 -19.91 7.62 -6.38
N LYS A 200 -21.22 7.62 -6.63
CA LYS A 200 -22.25 7.79 -5.60
C LYS A 200 -22.27 6.62 -4.62
N ILE A 201 -22.15 5.39 -5.14
CA ILE A 201 -22.04 4.18 -4.31
C ILE A 201 -20.80 4.26 -3.44
N MET A 202 -19.67 4.66 -4.01
CA MET A 202 -18.43 4.81 -3.27
C MET A 202 -18.53 5.86 -2.16
N LEU A 203 -19.08 7.05 -2.45
CA LEU A 203 -19.25 8.10 -1.45
C LEU A 203 -20.14 7.65 -0.29
N LYS A 204 -21.19 6.88 -0.58
CA LYS A 204 -22.03 6.29 0.46
C LYS A 204 -21.24 5.33 1.35
N LYS A 205 -20.45 4.43 0.76
CA LYS A 205 -19.62 3.47 1.52
C LYS A 205 -18.57 4.18 2.38
N ILE A 206 -17.95 5.23 1.85
CA ILE A 206 -17.03 6.08 2.63
C ILE A 206 -17.75 6.73 3.79
N GLU A 207 -18.98 7.21 3.58
CA GLU A 207 -19.78 7.80 4.68
C GLU A 207 -20.15 6.76 5.73
N ASP A 208 -20.47 5.53 5.32
CA ASP A 208 -20.73 4.42 6.26
C ASP A 208 -19.45 4.10 7.12
N VAL A 209 -18.26 4.14 6.53
CA VAL A 209 -17.00 4.04 7.27
C VAL A 209 -16.85 5.22 8.23
N ARG A 210 -17.10 6.45 7.79
CA ARG A 210 -17.00 7.66 8.64
C ARG A 210 -17.95 7.64 9.83
N VAL A 211 -19.15 7.08 9.66
CA VAL A 211 -20.09 6.92 10.79
C VAL A 211 -19.46 6.10 11.91
N ILE A 212 -18.80 5.00 11.57
CA ILE A 212 -18.11 4.16 12.54
C ILE A 212 -16.93 4.93 13.15
N LEU A 213 -16.11 5.59 12.34
CA LEU A 213 -14.94 6.35 12.82
C LEU A 213 -15.36 7.49 13.76
N ARG A 214 -16.49 8.18 13.50
CA ARG A 214 -17.01 9.23 14.40
C ARG A 214 -17.39 8.68 15.77
N GLN A 215 -17.86 7.45 15.87
CA GLN A 215 -18.13 6.81 17.16
C GLN A 215 -16.87 6.65 18.00
N TYR A 216 -15.77 6.20 17.37
CA TYR A 216 -14.47 6.11 18.04
C TYR A 216 -13.92 7.47 18.44
N MET A 217 -14.01 8.46 17.54
CA MET A 217 -13.59 9.84 17.86
C MET A 217 -14.39 10.42 19.03
N LYS A 218 -15.70 10.14 19.08
CA LYS A 218 -16.56 10.59 20.18
C LYS A 218 -16.15 9.93 21.50
N ALA A 219 -15.97 8.61 21.50
CA ALA A 219 -15.53 7.87 22.67
C ALA A 219 -14.17 8.37 23.18
N SER A 220 -13.20 8.59 22.28
CA SER A 220 -11.90 9.15 22.67
C SER A 220 -12.02 10.57 23.25
N ARG A 221 -12.92 11.42 22.74
CA ARG A 221 -13.15 12.77 23.30
C ARG A 221 -13.72 12.75 24.72
N GLU A 222 -14.54 11.74 25.03
CA GLU A 222 -15.15 11.59 26.36
C GLU A 222 -14.17 11.02 27.38
N ASP A 223 -13.21 10.18 26.96
CA ASP A 223 -12.25 9.46 27.80
C ASP A 223 -10.81 9.96 27.69
N ILE A 224 -10.61 11.14 27.08
CA ILE A 224 -9.25 11.64 26.85
C ILE A 224 -8.57 12.01 28.17
N ASN A 225 -7.39 11.44 28.39
CA ASN A 225 -6.53 11.74 29.51
C ASN A 225 -5.20 12.29 28.99
N GLU A 226 -4.88 13.53 29.35
CA GLU A 226 -3.67 14.22 28.94
C GLU A 226 -2.37 13.43 29.23
N ASN A 227 -2.39 12.59 30.26
CA ASN A 227 -1.27 11.79 30.69
C ASN A 227 -1.19 10.39 30.02
N SER A 228 -2.17 10.03 29.17
CA SER A 228 -2.26 8.69 28.57
C SER A 228 -2.82 8.73 27.14
N VAL A 229 -1.98 9.09 26.19
CA VAL A 229 -2.30 8.97 24.75
C VAL A 229 -2.10 7.51 24.32
N ARG A 230 -3.20 6.79 24.11
CA ARG A 230 -3.22 5.33 23.84
C ARG A 230 -3.26 5.02 22.34
N SER A 231 -3.72 5.97 21.53
CA SER A 231 -4.01 5.77 20.11
C SER A 231 -3.68 7.00 19.27
N TYR A 232 -3.67 6.82 17.96
CA TYR A 232 -3.51 7.94 17.03
C TYR A 232 -4.70 8.91 17.07
N ILE A 233 -5.92 8.39 17.29
CA ILE A 233 -7.12 9.22 17.48
C ILE A 233 -6.99 10.08 18.73
N ASP A 234 -6.55 9.51 19.85
CA ASP A 234 -6.29 10.29 21.07
C ASP A 234 -5.27 11.40 20.81
N ALA A 235 -4.17 11.08 20.11
CA ALA A 235 -3.14 12.08 19.79
C ALA A 235 -3.68 13.23 18.94
N LEU A 236 -4.53 12.96 17.96
CA LEU A 236 -5.14 13.97 17.11
C LEU A 236 -6.12 14.86 17.91
N ILE A 237 -6.95 14.25 18.75
CA ILE A 237 -7.94 14.99 19.57
C ILE A 237 -7.23 15.86 20.60
N PHE A 238 -6.17 15.32 21.25
CA PHE A 238 -5.35 16.08 22.18
C PHE A 238 -4.71 17.30 21.48
N LYS A 239 -4.15 17.10 20.28
CA LYS A 239 -3.57 18.19 19.50
C LYS A 239 -4.60 19.25 19.10
N GLN A 240 -5.81 18.83 18.74
CA GLN A 240 -6.91 19.73 18.47
C GLN A 240 -7.28 20.58 19.69
N GLN A 241 -7.30 19.98 20.87
CA GLN A 241 -7.58 20.68 22.13
C GLN A 241 -6.51 21.71 22.48
N GLU A 242 -5.22 21.33 22.32
CA GLU A 242 -4.08 22.28 22.50
C GLU A 242 -4.20 23.51 21.59
N GLU A 243 -4.71 23.33 20.39
CA GLU A 243 -4.81 24.39 19.40
C GLU A 243 -6.19 25.05 19.33
N LYS A 244 -7.11 24.72 20.26
CA LYS A 244 -8.50 25.21 20.28
C LYS A 244 -8.63 26.74 20.15
N ASN A 245 -7.68 27.49 20.68
CA ASN A 245 -7.69 28.95 20.66
C ASN A 245 -6.95 29.55 19.47
N LYS A 246 -6.35 28.75 18.62
CA LYS A 246 -5.70 29.22 17.39
C LYS A 246 -6.74 29.37 16.29
N LYS A 247 -6.90 30.58 15.78
CA LYS A 247 -7.88 30.91 14.74
C LYS A 247 -7.64 30.13 13.43
N ASP A 248 -6.38 29.82 13.11
CA ASP A 248 -5.96 29.15 11.86
C ASP A 248 -5.40 27.76 12.14
N SER A 249 -5.94 27.03 13.13
CA SER A 249 -5.52 25.69 13.42
C SER A 249 -5.82 24.74 12.25
N LEU A 250 -4.81 23.94 11.87
CA LEU A 250 -4.93 22.92 10.83
C LEU A 250 -5.50 21.59 11.36
N PHE A 251 -5.75 21.50 12.68
CA PHE A 251 -6.31 20.32 13.36
C PHE A 251 -7.83 20.45 13.58
N HIS A 252 -8.56 20.86 12.55
CA HIS A 252 -10.02 20.90 12.55
C HIS A 252 -10.63 19.52 12.24
N ASP A 253 -11.90 19.32 12.56
CA ASP A 253 -12.58 18.01 12.49
C ASP A 253 -12.47 17.34 11.12
N ASP A 254 -12.60 18.10 10.03
CA ASP A 254 -12.50 17.53 8.68
C ASP A 254 -11.10 16.98 8.39
N ASN A 255 -10.04 17.68 8.83
CA ASN A 255 -8.67 17.19 8.65
C ASN A 255 -8.35 15.99 9.55
N LEU A 256 -8.89 15.98 10.78
CA LEU A 256 -8.77 14.82 11.67
C LEU A 256 -9.43 13.59 11.04
N MET A 257 -10.69 13.71 10.63
CA MET A 257 -11.43 12.62 9.99
C MET A 257 -10.75 12.13 8.72
N ALA A 258 -10.29 13.04 7.88
CA ALA A 258 -9.58 12.71 6.65
C ALA A 258 -8.29 11.94 6.93
N SER A 259 -7.52 12.37 7.96
CA SER A 259 -6.27 11.72 8.34
C SER A 259 -6.49 10.31 8.91
N ILE A 260 -7.53 10.12 9.72
CA ILE A 260 -7.90 8.81 10.26
C ILE A 260 -8.34 7.88 9.12
N LEU A 261 -9.19 8.37 8.20
CA LEU A 261 -9.65 7.60 7.04
C LEU A 261 -8.47 7.17 6.16
N ASP A 262 -7.54 8.08 5.86
CA ASP A 262 -6.34 7.75 5.08
C ASP A 262 -5.51 6.64 5.73
N MET A 263 -5.33 6.70 7.06
CA MET A 263 -4.57 5.68 7.80
C MET A 263 -5.29 4.34 7.83
N VAL A 264 -6.62 4.33 8.05
CA VAL A 264 -7.45 3.11 7.98
C VAL A 264 -7.32 2.46 6.61
N MET A 265 -7.51 3.23 5.54
CA MET A 265 -7.50 2.70 4.17
C MET A 265 -6.11 2.19 3.77
N ALA A 266 -5.05 2.97 4.03
CA ALA A 266 -3.70 2.60 3.66
C ALA A 266 -3.17 1.40 4.44
N GLY A 267 -3.40 1.35 5.75
CA GLY A 267 -2.87 0.29 6.62
C GLY A 267 -3.61 -1.05 6.49
N THR A 268 -4.86 -1.06 6.03
CA THR A 268 -5.61 -2.30 5.89
C THR A 268 -5.30 -3.04 4.60
N GLU A 269 -5.22 -2.35 3.47
CA GLU A 269 -5.11 -2.97 2.15
C GLU A 269 -3.69 -3.47 1.84
N THR A 270 -2.68 -2.64 2.12
CA THR A 270 -1.35 -2.84 1.55
C THR A 270 -0.62 -4.06 2.13
N ILE A 271 -0.60 -4.20 3.45
CA ILE A 271 0.08 -5.32 4.13
C ILE A 271 -0.67 -6.61 3.87
N ALA A 272 -2.00 -6.59 4.00
CA ALA A 272 -2.85 -7.74 3.77
C ALA A 272 -2.67 -8.31 2.35
N THR A 273 -2.70 -7.46 1.34
CA THR A 273 -2.50 -7.88 -0.06
C THR A 273 -1.07 -8.38 -0.31
N THR A 274 -0.06 -7.75 0.28
CA THR A 274 1.33 -8.23 0.15
C THR A 274 1.50 -9.60 0.81
N LEU A 275 0.87 -9.84 1.94
CA LEU A 275 0.91 -11.15 2.60
C LEU A 275 0.21 -12.22 1.76
N GLN A 276 -0.94 -11.92 1.15
CA GLN A 276 -1.60 -12.84 0.22
C GLN A 276 -0.69 -13.22 -0.95
N TRP A 277 -0.04 -12.22 -1.58
CA TRP A 277 0.95 -12.47 -2.63
C TRP A 277 2.13 -13.30 -2.15
N SER A 278 2.61 -13.05 -0.94
CA SER A 278 3.73 -13.83 -0.36
C SER A 278 3.37 -15.30 -0.27
N ILE A 279 2.19 -15.63 0.23
CA ILE A 279 1.73 -17.01 0.35
C ILE A 279 1.47 -17.64 -1.03
N LEU A 280 0.85 -16.91 -1.95
CA LEU A 280 0.64 -17.38 -3.32
C LEU A 280 1.95 -17.71 -4.04
N LEU A 281 2.97 -16.85 -3.89
CA LEU A 281 4.30 -17.09 -4.46
C LEU A 281 5.00 -18.28 -3.82
N MET A 282 4.82 -18.50 -2.52
CA MET A 282 5.35 -19.70 -1.85
C MET A 282 4.68 -20.99 -2.35
N MET A 283 3.39 -20.95 -2.66
CA MET A 283 2.71 -22.09 -3.33
C MET A 283 3.19 -22.31 -4.75
N LYS A 284 3.42 -21.20 -5.51
CA LYS A 284 3.90 -21.26 -6.91
C LYS A 284 5.33 -21.77 -7.03
N TYR A 285 6.16 -21.48 -6.04
CA TYR A 285 7.60 -21.81 -5.99
C TYR A 285 7.93 -22.60 -4.72
N PRO A 286 7.51 -23.88 -4.63
CA PRO A 286 7.69 -24.68 -3.41
C PRO A 286 9.15 -24.90 -3.01
N GLU A 287 10.08 -24.87 -3.97
CA GLU A 287 11.51 -24.93 -3.71
C GLU A 287 12.04 -23.67 -2.98
N ILE A 288 11.46 -22.51 -3.27
CA ILE A 288 11.78 -21.25 -2.56
C ILE A 288 11.21 -21.31 -1.15
N GLN A 289 9.95 -21.76 -1.01
CA GLN A 289 9.32 -21.98 0.29
C GLN A 289 10.18 -22.89 1.17
N ARG A 290 10.65 -24.02 0.64
CA ARG A 290 11.50 -24.97 1.36
C ARG A 290 12.81 -24.32 1.82
N LYS A 291 13.50 -23.58 0.96
CA LYS A 291 14.75 -22.87 1.33
C LYS A 291 14.50 -21.85 2.45
N VAL A 292 13.41 -21.10 2.39
CA VAL A 292 13.03 -20.18 3.48
C VAL A 292 12.80 -20.95 4.78
N GLN A 293 12.08 -22.06 4.73
CA GLN A 293 11.81 -22.89 5.90
C GLN A 293 13.08 -23.52 6.50
N GLU A 294 14.04 -23.89 5.67
CA GLU A 294 15.35 -24.38 6.10
C GLU A 294 16.17 -23.29 6.80
N GLU A 295 16.16 -22.06 6.26
CA GLU A 295 16.83 -20.92 6.91
C GLU A 295 16.19 -20.58 8.26
N ILE A 296 14.85 -20.57 8.34
CA ILE A 296 14.13 -20.40 9.61
C ILE A 296 14.56 -21.45 10.63
N GLY A 297 14.56 -22.72 10.25
CA GLY A 297 14.91 -23.83 11.14
C GLY A 297 16.35 -23.78 11.68
N ARG A 298 17.27 -23.17 10.92
CA ARG A 298 18.67 -22.98 11.36
C ARG A 298 18.87 -21.76 12.26
N THR A 299 18.03 -20.72 12.06
CA THR A 299 18.24 -19.42 12.71
C THR A 299 17.42 -19.28 13.98
N VAL A 300 16.18 -19.79 13.97
CA VAL A 300 15.23 -19.60 15.07
C VAL A 300 15.26 -20.80 15.99
N LYS A 301 15.43 -20.54 17.29
CA LYS A 301 15.40 -21.61 18.31
C LYS A 301 14.03 -22.27 18.37
N ALA A 302 14.03 -23.58 18.58
CA ALA A 302 12.80 -24.34 18.78
C ALA A 302 11.94 -23.73 19.90
N GLY A 303 10.65 -23.58 19.66
CA GLY A 303 9.70 -22.98 20.62
C GLY A 303 9.74 -21.45 20.72
N SER A 304 10.53 -20.77 19.88
CA SER A 304 10.57 -19.31 19.82
C SER A 304 10.05 -18.81 18.47
N TRP A 305 9.57 -17.57 18.44
CA TRP A 305 9.27 -16.84 17.19
C TRP A 305 10.49 -16.03 16.74
N ALA A 306 10.65 -15.89 15.43
CA ALA A 306 11.64 -14.99 14.85
C ALA A 306 11.26 -13.54 15.15
N THR A 307 12.18 -12.78 15.72
CA THR A 307 12.05 -11.33 15.86
C THR A 307 12.42 -10.61 14.57
N TYR A 308 11.99 -9.37 14.41
CA TYR A 308 12.38 -8.56 13.26
C TYR A 308 13.89 -8.35 13.14
N GLU A 309 14.62 -8.39 14.25
CA GLU A 309 16.09 -8.33 14.26
C GLU A 309 16.74 -9.59 13.66
N ASP A 310 16.11 -10.76 13.79
CA ASP A 310 16.62 -12.02 13.24
C ASP A 310 16.75 -12.01 11.71
N ARG A 311 16.05 -11.08 11.00
CA ARG A 311 16.20 -10.89 9.57
C ARG A 311 17.66 -10.66 9.13
N LYS A 312 18.50 -10.10 10.02
CA LYS A 312 19.92 -9.88 9.75
C LYS A 312 20.69 -11.20 9.57
N ASN A 313 20.20 -12.26 10.18
CA ASN A 313 20.74 -13.60 10.13
C ASN A 313 19.95 -14.51 9.16
N MET A 314 19.01 -13.93 8.41
CA MET A 314 18.13 -14.63 7.47
C MET A 314 18.17 -13.95 6.09
N PRO A 315 19.36 -13.92 5.43
CA PRO A 315 19.54 -13.17 4.18
C PRO A 315 18.66 -13.67 3.06
N TYR A 316 18.43 -14.98 2.92
CA TYR A 316 17.59 -15.55 1.89
C TYR A 316 16.11 -15.20 2.09
N THR A 317 15.60 -15.36 3.30
CA THR A 317 14.22 -14.98 3.65
C THR A 317 13.98 -13.49 3.46
N ASN A 318 14.95 -12.66 3.86
CA ASN A 318 14.88 -11.22 3.65
C ASN A 318 14.88 -10.88 2.15
N ALA A 319 15.68 -11.57 1.34
CA ALA A 319 15.70 -11.43 -0.12
C ALA A 319 14.37 -11.85 -0.75
N VAL A 320 13.76 -12.95 -0.30
CA VAL A 320 12.45 -13.40 -0.78
C VAL A 320 11.37 -12.35 -0.51
N LEU A 321 11.30 -11.75 0.69
CA LEU A 321 10.32 -10.71 1.01
C LEU A 321 10.51 -9.44 0.17
N HIS A 322 11.76 -9.04 -0.08
CA HIS A 322 12.04 -7.91 -0.97
C HIS A 322 11.64 -8.23 -2.41
N GLU A 323 11.92 -9.45 -2.87
CA GLU A 323 11.55 -9.88 -4.21
C GLU A 323 10.03 -9.98 -4.40
N VAL A 324 9.28 -10.43 -3.40
CA VAL A 324 7.81 -10.35 -3.41
C VAL A 324 7.35 -8.92 -3.72
N GLN A 325 7.81 -7.95 -2.95
CA GLN A 325 7.40 -6.56 -3.11
C GLN A 325 7.84 -5.95 -4.45
N ARG A 326 9.03 -6.32 -4.95
CA ARG A 326 9.50 -5.92 -6.27
C ARG A 326 8.60 -6.49 -7.37
N PHE A 327 8.38 -7.79 -7.34
CA PHE A 327 7.72 -8.55 -8.41
C PHE A 327 6.25 -8.18 -8.56
N ILE A 328 5.52 -8.05 -7.44
CA ILE A 328 4.07 -7.76 -7.48
C ILE A 328 3.75 -6.33 -7.90
N THR A 329 4.69 -5.39 -7.76
CA THR A 329 4.47 -3.95 -8.00
C THR A 329 3.13 -3.46 -7.45
N LEU A 330 2.88 -3.74 -6.17
CA LEU A 330 1.58 -3.63 -5.49
C LEU A 330 0.81 -2.33 -5.81
N LEU A 331 1.51 -1.20 -5.80
CA LEU A 331 0.99 0.11 -6.16
C LEU A 331 1.79 0.65 -7.34
N PRO A 332 1.28 0.52 -8.57
CA PRO A 332 2.04 0.82 -9.80
C PRO A 332 2.54 2.25 -9.91
N HIS A 333 1.77 3.20 -9.43
CA HIS A 333 2.11 4.62 -9.41
C HIS A 333 1.22 5.39 -8.44
N VAL A 334 1.73 6.52 -7.97
CA VAL A 334 0.95 7.48 -7.18
C VAL A 334 1.16 8.86 -7.80
N PRO A 335 0.12 9.49 -8.33
CA PRO A 335 0.28 10.74 -9.07
C PRO A 335 0.82 11.86 -8.21
N ARG A 336 1.61 12.71 -8.83
CA ARG A 336 2.16 13.97 -8.31
C ARG A 336 1.59 15.13 -9.14
N CYS A 337 1.88 16.32 -8.65
CA CYS A 337 1.61 17.55 -9.35
C CYS A 337 2.78 18.49 -9.13
N THR A 338 3.14 19.27 -10.16
CA THR A 338 4.16 20.29 -10.01
C THR A 338 3.66 21.41 -9.11
N ALA A 339 4.42 21.71 -8.06
CA ALA A 339 4.11 22.80 -7.12
C ALA A 339 4.48 24.20 -7.67
N VAL A 340 5.42 24.24 -8.60
CA VAL A 340 5.93 25.43 -9.27
C VAL A 340 6.26 25.13 -10.72
N ASP A 341 6.43 26.17 -11.55
CA ASP A 341 6.97 26.03 -12.89
C ASP A 341 8.37 25.41 -12.82
N THR A 342 8.59 24.34 -13.56
CA THR A 342 9.76 23.48 -13.41
C THR A 342 10.39 23.14 -14.76
N HIS A 343 11.72 23.25 -14.85
CA HIS A 343 12.47 22.68 -15.96
C HIS A 343 13.09 21.35 -15.53
N PHE A 344 12.65 20.28 -16.17
CA PHE A 344 13.10 18.92 -15.84
C PHE A 344 13.60 18.22 -17.12
N ARG A 345 14.87 17.85 -17.15
CA ARG A 345 15.54 17.16 -18.26
C ARG A 345 15.24 17.79 -19.64
N GLY A 346 15.35 19.12 -19.71
CA GLY A 346 15.13 19.89 -20.96
C GLY A 346 13.68 20.19 -21.30
N TYR A 347 12.72 19.73 -20.49
CA TYR A 347 11.30 20.02 -20.70
C TYR A 347 10.80 21.05 -19.69
N PHE A 348 10.03 22.02 -20.16
CA PHE A 348 9.27 22.92 -19.31
C PHE A 348 7.97 22.24 -18.87
N LEU A 349 7.74 22.19 -17.57
CA LEU A 349 6.55 21.64 -16.93
C LEU A 349 5.90 22.77 -16.12
N PRO A 350 4.74 23.29 -16.55
CA PRO A 350 4.08 24.36 -15.81
C PRO A 350 3.58 23.88 -14.45
N LYS A 351 3.43 24.79 -13.50
CA LYS A 351 2.79 24.53 -12.21
C LYS A 351 1.42 23.89 -12.41
N GLY A 352 1.09 22.89 -11.60
CA GLY A 352 -0.20 22.21 -11.62
C GLY A 352 -0.30 21.09 -12.64
N ILE A 353 0.76 20.78 -13.42
CA ILE A 353 0.67 19.63 -14.33
C ILE A 353 0.74 18.31 -13.55
N ILE A 354 -0.11 17.38 -13.92
CA ILE A 354 -0.12 16.04 -13.34
C ILE A 354 1.11 15.27 -13.84
N VAL A 355 1.82 14.66 -12.90
CA VAL A 355 3.00 13.83 -13.16
C VAL A 355 2.75 12.44 -12.60
N ILE A 356 2.97 11.42 -13.40
CA ILE A 356 2.82 10.02 -13.04
C ILE A 356 4.21 9.36 -12.98
N PRO A 357 4.85 9.29 -11.80
CA PRO A 357 6.06 8.50 -11.63
C PRO A 357 5.69 7.02 -11.57
N SER A 358 6.06 6.26 -12.59
CA SER A 358 5.75 4.83 -12.68
C SER A 358 6.68 4.02 -11.80
N LEU A 359 6.20 3.54 -10.64
CA LEU A 359 6.96 2.66 -9.76
C LEU A 359 7.14 1.27 -10.38
N THR A 360 6.15 0.78 -11.13
CA THR A 360 6.27 -0.46 -11.90
C THR A 360 7.49 -0.41 -12.83
N SER A 361 7.70 0.71 -13.53
CA SER A 361 8.84 0.85 -14.44
C SER A 361 10.19 0.84 -13.73
N VAL A 362 10.23 1.24 -12.45
CA VAL A 362 11.44 1.17 -11.60
C VAL A 362 11.68 -0.24 -11.09
N LEU A 363 10.63 -0.87 -10.58
CA LEU A 363 10.71 -2.23 -10.02
C LEU A 363 10.91 -3.32 -11.09
N LEU A 364 10.65 -3.00 -12.36
CA LEU A 364 10.86 -3.86 -13.52
C LEU A 364 11.93 -3.30 -14.48
N ASP A 365 12.74 -2.34 -14.06
CA ASP A 365 13.77 -1.72 -14.89
C ASP A 365 14.88 -2.71 -15.24
N LYS A 366 14.99 -3.07 -16.51
CA LYS A 366 16.01 -4.00 -17.03
C LYS A 366 17.46 -3.52 -16.85
N THR A 367 17.67 -2.23 -16.56
CA THR A 367 19.01 -1.68 -16.24
C THR A 367 19.38 -1.92 -14.77
N GLN A 368 18.41 -2.26 -13.94
CA GLN A 368 18.57 -2.44 -12.49
C GLN A 368 18.39 -3.90 -12.06
N TRP A 369 17.60 -4.67 -12.81
CA TRP A 369 17.21 -6.04 -12.48
C TRP A 369 17.58 -6.97 -13.61
N GLU A 370 18.28 -8.07 -13.29
CA GLU A 370 18.80 -9.03 -14.28
C GLU A 370 17.64 -9.76 -14.99
N THR A 371 16.65 -10.21 -14.23
CA THR A 371 15.47 -10.92 -14.74
C THR A 371 14.18 -10.23 -14.26
N PRO A 372 13.88 -9.01 -14.75
CA PRO A 372 12.85 -8.14 -14.16
C PRO A 372 11.45 -8.75 -14.12
N HIS A 373 11.13 -9.65 -15.04
CA HIS A 373 9.81 -10.30 -15.16
C HIS A 373 9.72 -11.68 -14.49
N GLU A 374 10.80 -12.12 -13.83
CA GLU A 374 10.84 -13.38 -13.09
C GLU A 374 10.85 -13.11 -11.58
N PHE A 375 10.26 -14.04 -10.83
CA PHE A 375 10.38 -14.05 -9.38
C PHE A 375 11.72 -14.70 -8.99
N ASN A 376 12.71 -13.87 -8.71
CA ASN A 376 14.08 -14.29 -8.50
C ASN A 376 14.70 -13.64 -7.25
N PRO A 377 14.68 -14.29 -6.09
CA PRO A 377 15.27 -13.76 -4.86
C PRO A 377 16.76 -13.39 -4.98
N ASN A 378 17.49 -13.95 -5.95
CA ASN A 378 18.90 -13.63 -6.17
C ASN A 378 19.13 -12.16 -6.59
N HIS A 379 18.11 -11.44 -7.01
CA HIS A 379 18.20 -9.98 -7.20
C HIS A 379 18.70 -9.24 -5.94
N PHE A 380 18.49 -9.80 -4.77
CA PHE A 380 18.86 -9.22 -3.48
C PHE A 380 19.94 -10.00 -2.73
N LEU A 381 20.66 -10.87 -3.43
CA LEU A 381 21.77 -11.63 -2.85
C LEU A 381 23.06 -11.36 -3.63
N ASP A 382 24.20 -11.31 -2.92
CA ASP A 382 25.53 -11.34 -3.52
C ASP A 382 25.98 -12.79 -3.83
N ALA A 383 27.17 -12.93 -4.37
CA ALA A 383 27.73 -14.25 -4.72
C ALA A 383 27.94 -15.15 -3.49
N GLU A 384 28.13 -14.57 -2.31
CA GLU A 384 28.33 -15.24 -1.03
C GLU A 384 26.98 -15.56 -0.33
N GLY A 385 25.83 -15.13 -0.91
CA GLY A 385 24.51 -15.34 -0.36
C GLY A 385 24.09 -14.33 0.73
N ASN A 386 24.80 -13.22 0.86
CA ASN A 386 24.42 -12.15 1.78
C ASN A 386 23.37 -11.23 1.14
N PHE A 387 22.52 -10.65 1.97
CA PHE A 387 21.51 -9.71 1.52
C PHE A 387 22.12 -8.38 1.08
N VAL A 388 21.76 -7.93 -0.12
CA VAL A 388 22.20 -6.65 -0.72
C VAL A 388 21.02 -5.73 -0.97
N LYS A 389 21.10 -4.50 -0.45
CA LYS A 389 20.15 -3.45 -0.77
C LYS A 389 20.32 -2.96 -2.20
N LYS A 390 19.20 -2.76 -2.90
CA LYS A 390 19.16 -2.18 -4.25
C LYS A 390 18.53 -0.80 -4.22
N GLY A 391 19.18 0.20 -4.84
CA GLY A 391 18.66 1.57 -4.91
C GLY A 391 17.34 1.67 -5.66
N ALA A 392 17.12 0.80 -6.65
CA ALA A 392 15.88 0.73 -7.42
C ALA A 392 14.73 -0.01 -6.70
N PHE A 393 14.95 -0.50 -5.47
CA PHE A 393 13.88 -1.08 -4.67
C PHE A 393 13.03 0.01 -4.02
N LEU A 394 12.02 0.49 -4.73
CA LEU A 394 11.17 1.62 -4.35
C LEU A 394 9.68 1.25 -4.20
N PRO A 395 9.28 0.12 -3.57
CA PRO A 395 7.87 -0.23 -3.42
C PRO A 395 7.11 0.74 -2.49
N PHE A 396 7.82 1.45 -1.63
CA PHE A 396 7.28 2.48 -0.73
C PHE A 396 7.42 3.91 -1.30
N SER A 397 7.78 4.03 -2.59
CA SER A 397 8.16 5.30 -3.20
C SER A 397 9.41 5.92 -2.54
N THR A 398 9.70 7.17 -2.87
CA THR A 398 10.86 7.91 -2.31
C THR A 398 10.56 9.40 -2.24
N GLY A 399 11.48 10.16 -1.65
CA GLY A 399 11.34 11.61 -1.46
C GLY A 399 10.37 11.96 -0.32
N ARG A 400 9.91 13.20 -0.28
CA ARG A 400 9.10 13.72 0.83
C ARG A 400 7.74 13.06 1.01
N ARG A 401 7.19 12.47 -0.04
CA ARG A 401 5.90 11.77 -0.05
C ARG A 401 6.05 10.24 0.00
N ASN A 402 7.19 9.73 0.46
CA ASN A 402 7.35 8.28 0.68
C ASN A 402 6.35 7.75 1.72
N CYS A 403 6.16 6.45 1.74
CA CYS A 403 5.22 5.79 2.66
C CYS A 403 5.53 6.09 4.13
N ILE A 404 4.53 6.53 4.87
CA ILE A 404 4.65 6.79 6.33
C ILE A 404 4.83 5.48 7.10
N GLY A 405 4.14 4.41 6.65
CA GLY A 405 4.09 3.11 7.32
C GLY A 405 5.22 2.16 6.94
N GLU A 406 6.25 2.58 6.20
CA GLU A 406 7.29 1.68 5.67
C GLU A 406 7.95 0.82 6.76
N SER A 407 8.32 1.41 7.89
CA SER A 407 8.98 0.68 9.00
C SER A 407 8.06 -0.35 9.65
N LEU A 408 6.79 -0.01 9.83
CA LEU A 408 5.78 -0.92 10.36
C LEU A 408 5.51 -2.05 9.37
N ALA A 409 5.30 -1.71 8.09
CA ALA A 409 5.05 -2.68 7.04
C ALA A 409 6.15 -3.74 6.92
N LYS A 410 7.41 -3.32 6.96
CA LYS A 410 8.55 -4.24 6.91
C LYS A 410 8.59 -5.18 8.11
N MET A 411 8.26 -4.68 9.30
CA MET A 411 8.20 -5.50 10.53
C MET A 411 7.04 -6.50 10.46
N GLU A 412 5.85 -6.04 10.12
CA GLU A 412 4.67 -6.91 10.01
C GLU A 412 4.86 -8.01 8.97
N LEU A 413 5.30 -7.65 7.77
CA LEU A 413 5.52 -8.62 6.69
C LEU A 413 6.55 -9.68 7.10
N PHE A 414 7.65 -9.28 7.73
CA PHE A 414 8.66 -10.23 8.19
C PHE A 414 8.10 -11.18 9.24
N VAL A 415 7.50 -10.65 10.31
CA VAL A 415 7.02 -11.47 11.44
C VAL A 415 5.89 -12.40 11.00
N PHE A 416 4.90 -11.91 10.24
CA PHE A 416 3.82 -12.75 9.74
C PHE A 416 4.31 -13.80 8.75
N PHE A 417 5.13 -13.42 7.77
CA PHE A 417 5.63 -14.34 6.76
C PHE A 417 6.47 -15.46 7.39
N VAL A 418 7.43 -15.11 8.24
CA VAL A 418 8.29 -16.08 8.90
C VAL A 418 7.50 -16.97 9.86
N GLY A 419 6.64 -16.37 10.70
CA GLY A 419 5.82 -17.14 11.66
C GLY A 419 4.86 -18.11 10.99
N LEU A 420 4.27 -17.72 9.87
CA LEU A 420 3.42 -18.60 9.07
C LEU A 420 4.21 -19.75 8.44
N LEU A 421 5.38 -19.50 7.85
CA LEU A 421 6.23 -20.51 7.24
C LEU A 421 6.99 -21.37 8.27
N GLN A 422 7.14 -20.87 9.49
CA GLN A 422 7.64 -21.66 10.61
C GLN A 422 6.61 -22.71 11.03
N THR A 423 5.32 -22.39 10.95
CA THR A 423 4.22 -23.24 11.42
C THR A 423 3.63 -24.13 10.33
N PHE A 424 3.54 -23.61 9.10
CA PHE A 424 2.83 -24.27 8.01
C PHE A 424 3.69 -24.41 6.76
N THR A 425 3.38 -25.44 5.97
CA THR A 425 3.71 -25.51 4.55
C THR A 425 2.44 -25.23 3.74
N PHE A 426 2.48 -24.21 2.89
CA PHE A 426 1.35 -23.83 2.04
C PHE A 426 1.40 -24.54 0.70
N ARG A 427 0.25 -25.06 0.27
CA ARG A 427 0.08 -25.80 -0.99
C ARG A 427 -1.19 -25.35 -1.69
N PRO A 428 -1.28 -25.48 -3.03
CA PRO A 428 -2.55 -25.33 -3.74
C PRO A 428 -3.60 -26.30 -3.22
N GLN A 429 -4.87 -25.98 -3.45
CA GLN A 429 -5.96 -26.90 -3.13
C GLN A 429 -5.83 -28.22 -3.94
N PRO A 430 -6.38 -29.34 -3.45
CA PRO A 430 -6.37 -30.60 -4.17
C PRO A 430 -6.89 -30.48 -5.61
N GLY A 431 -6.17 -31.08 -6.56
CA GLY A 431 -6.51 -31.02 -7.98
C GLY A 431 -5.96 -29.79 -8.74
N VAL A 432 -5.28 -28.89 -8.05
CA VAL A 432 -4.58 -27.73 -8.65
C VAL A 432 -3.08 -27.94 -8.49
N SER A 433 -2.32 -27.87 -9.59
CA SER A 433 -0.86 -27.91 -9.54
C SER A 433 -0.26 -26.52 -9.31
N GLU A 434 1.01 -26.46 -8.90
CA GLU A 434 1.74 -25.19 -8.76
C GLU A 434 1.79 -24.42 -10.10
N SER A 435 1.87 -25.14 -11.24
CA SER A 435 1.88 -24.53 -12.58
C SER A 435 0.54 -23.85 -12.93
N ASP A 436 -0.58 -24.32 -12.37
CA ASP A 436 -1.92 -23.79 -12.64
C ASP A 436 -2.18 -22.46 -11.92
N LEU A 437 -1.36 -22.12 -10.92
CA LEU A 437 -1.46 -20.84 -10.20
C LEU A 437 -1.09 -19.69 -11.12
N ASP A 438 -2.06 -18.81 -11.39
CA ASP A 438 -1.89 -17.67 -12.29
C ASP A 438 -1.43 -16.41 -11.54
N LEU A 439 -0.25 -15.88 -11.93
CA LEU A 439 0.30 -14.63 -11.41
C LEU A 439 0.21 -13.47 -12.41
N THR A 440 -0.27 -13.73 -13.63
CA THR A 440 -0.11 -12.79 -14.77
C THR A 440 -1.20 -11.74 -14.85
N VAL A 441 -2.39 -12.02 -14.33
CA VAL A 441 -3.56 -11.12 -14.37
C VAL A 441 -4.07 -10.86 -12.95
N PRO A 442 -3.45 -9.95 -12.21
CA PRO A 442 -3.93 -9.62 -10.88
C PRO A 442 -5.31 -8.95 -10.95
N GLN A 443 -6.09 -9.13 -9.87
CA GLN A 443 -7.33 -8.40 -9.69
C GLN A 443 -7.02 -6.91 -9.48
N THR A 444 -7.60 -6.04 -10.29
CA THR A 444 -7.39 -4.60 -10.16
C THR A 444 -8.34 -4.01 -9.12
N THR A 445 -7.74 -3.54 -8.06
CA THR A 445 -8.37 -2.73 -7.01
C THR A 445 -7.59 -1.42 -6.90
N PHE A 446 -7.59 -0.74 -5.77
CA PHE A 446 -6.64 0.35 -5.55
C PHE A 446 -5.19 -0.11 -5.64
N THR A 447 -4.95 -1.36 -5.21
CA THR A 447 -3.69 -2.11 -5.37
C THR A 447 -3.86 -3.22 -6.41
N LEU A 448 -2.78 -3.90 -6.78
CA LEU A 448 -2.84 -5.10 -7.61
C LEU A 448 -2.96 -6.34 -6.70
N ARG A 449 -4.17 -6.84 -6.48
CA ARG A 449 -4.43 -8.04 -5.70
C ARG A 449 -4.20 -9.32 -6.51
N PRO A 450 -3.80 -10.43 -5.87
CA PRO A 450 -3.80 -11.72 -6.54
C PRO A 450 -5.21 -12.12 -6.95
N GLN A 451 -5.32 -12.93 -8.02
CA GLN A 451 -6.59 -13.54 -8.37
C GLN A 451 -7.11 -14.42 -7.21
N PRO A 452 -8.44 -14.53 -7.04
CA PRO A 452 -9.01 -15.40 -6.01
C PRO A 452 -8.52 -16.83 -6.20
N GLN A 453 -7.81 -17.35 -5.22
CA GLN A 453 -7.26 -18.71 -5.20
C GLN A 453 -7.34 -19.24 -3.78
N ALA A 454 -7.47 -20.57 -3.67
CA ALA A 454 -7.48 -21.24 -2.39
C ALA A 454 -6.10 -21.83 -2.06
N THR A 455 -5.80 -21.91 -0.78
CA THR A 455 -4.59 -22.51 -0.23
C THR A 455 -4.96 -23.53 0.83
N CYS A 456 -4.12 -24.56 0.97
CA CYS A 456 -4.13 -25.48 2.10
C CYS A 456 -2.89 -25.20 2.96
N ALA A 457 -3.08 -25.14 4.27
CA ALA A 457 -2.00 -25.00 5.24
C ALA A 457 -1.77 -26.33 5.96
N VAL A 458 -0.62 -26.94 5.72
CA VAL A 458 -0.21 -28.20 6.35
C VAL A 458 0.74 -27.90 7.50
N LEU A 459 0.40 -28.34 8.72
CA LEU A 459 1.27 -28.19 9.87
C LEU A 459 2.64 -28.82 9.61
N ARG A 460 3.69 -28.15 10.02
CA ARG A 460 5.05 -28.68 10.05
C ARG A 460 5.32 -29.40 11.35
N GLU A 461 6.03 -30.51 11.25
CA GLU A 461 6.53 -31.28 12.40
C GLU A 461 7.70 -30.57 13.11
#